data_14563947ea557795d8986bc52ae43b9e
#
_entry.id   14563947ea557795d8986bc52ae43b9e
#
_cell.length_a   1.000
_cell.length_b   1.000
_cell.length_c   1.000
_cell.angle_alpha   90.00
_cell.angle_beta   90.00
_cell.angle_gamma   90.00
#
_symmetry.space_group_name_H-M   'P 1'
#
loop_
_entity.id
_entity.type
_entity.pdbx_description
1 polymer ?
#
loop_
_entity_poly.entity_id
_entity_poly.type
_entity_poly.pdbx_seq_one_letter_code
_entity_poly.pdbx_strand_id
1 'polypeptide(L)'
;MYARVVTVQVQPGKMDELLRRIREQIPAVQARRGFHEARFLTDAHTGTVLGVTVWETEADAKAAPVGGAEGGPLRDLLTAPAVVAYYELSVRV
;
A
#
# COMPACT_ATOMS: atom_id res chain seq x y z
N MET A 1 14.44 -10.68 -1.33
CA MET A 1 13.11 -10.13 -0.98
C MET A 1 12.76 -8.96 -1.87
N TYR A 2 11.48 -8.73 -2.04
CA TYR A 2 10.96 -7.65 -2.88
C TYR A 2 10.08 -6.71 -2.10
N ALA A 3 10.18 -5.42 -2.41
CA ALA A 3 9.31 -4.40 -1.86
C ALA A 3 8.33 -3.93 -2.93
N ARG A 4 7.08 -3.76 -2.53
CA ARG A 4 6.07 -3.08 -3.35
C ARG A 4 5.82 -1.71 -2.73
N VAL A 5 5.96 -0.66 -3.53
CA VAL A 5 5.69 0.70 -3.10
C VAL A 5 4.44 1.20 -3.82
N VAL A 6 3.42 1.52 -3.06
CA VAL A 6 2.15 2.03 -3.57
C VAL A 6 2.03 3.49 -3.13
N THR A 7 1.89 4.38 -4.09
CA THR A 7 1.71 5.81 -3.81
C THR A 7 0.28 6.21 -4.17
N VAL A 8 -0.42 6.85 -3.22
CA VAL A 8 -1.78 7.33 -3.44
C VAL A 8 -1.91 8.80 -3.03
N GLN A 9 -2.84 9.50 -3.69
CA GLN A 9 -3.24 10.85 -3.33
C GLN A 9 -4.66 10.80 -2.79
N VAL A 10 -4.82 11.25 -1.56
CA VAL A 10 -6.09 11.21 -0.83
C VAL A 10 -6.88 12.48 -1.09
N GLN A 11 -8.19 12.35 -1.28
CA GLN A 11 -9.07 13.51 -1.38
C GLN A 11 -9.02 14.33 -0.09
N PRO A 12 -9.16 15.66 -0.17
CA PRO A 12 -9.15 16.52 1.02
C PRO A 12 -10.13 16.03 2.08
N GLY A 13 -9.65 15.97 3.32
CA GLY A 13 -10.47 15.54 4.46
C GLY A 13 -10.68 14.04 4.60
N LYS A 14 -10.05 13.20 3.76
CA LYS A 14 -10.27 11.75 3.75
C LYS A 14 -9.11 10.93 4.30
N MET A 15 -8.06 11.57 4.81
CA MET A 15 -6.88 10.87 5.33
C MET A 15 -7.22 9.89 6.46
N ASP A 16 -7.99 10.34 7.45
CA ASP A 16 -8.34 9.49 8.59
C ASP A 16 -9.16 8.28 8.16
N GLU A 17 -10.11 8.49 7.25
CA GLU A 17 -10.92 7.40 6.69
C GLU A 17 -10.06 6.40 5.93
N LEU A 18 -9.10 6.89 5.14
CA LEU A 18 -8.18 6.01 4.40
C LEU A 18 -7.38 5.15 5.37
N LEU A 19 -6.79 5.76 6.40
CA LEU A 19 -5.98 5.02 7.38
C LEU A 19 -6.83 4.00 8.15
N ARG A 20 -8.07 4.32 8.45
CA ARG A 20 -8.98 3.37 9.09
C ARG A 20 -9.22 2.15 8.21
N ARG A 21 -9.50 2.37 6.93
CA ARG A 21 -9.71 1.26 5.98
C ARG A 21 -8.45 0.43 5.76
N ILE A 22 -7.28 1.07 5.74
CA ILE A 22 -6.01 0.36 5.66
C ILE A 22 -5.84 -0.57 6.86
N ARG A 23 -6.09 -0.05 8.08
CA ARG A 23 -5.97 -0.87 9.30
C ARG A 23 -6.89 -2.08 9.28
N GLU A 24 -8.08 -1.94 8.72
CA GLU A 24 -9.04 -3.04 8.60
C GLU A 24 -8.53 -4.14 7.66
N GLN A 25 -7.70 -3.79 6.68
CA GLN A 25 -7.17 -4.73 5.70
C GLN A 25 -5.89 -5.43 6.16
N ILE A 26 -5.21 -4.91 7.17
CA ILE A 26 -3.92 -5.42 7.63
C ILE A 26 -3.95 -6.93 7.95
N PRO A 27 -4.93 -7.45 8.72
CA PRO A 27 -4.94 -8.88 9.03
C PRO A 27 -4.96 -9.76 7.77
N ALA A 28 -5.73 -9.39 6.75
CA ALA A 28 -5.78 -10.13 5.50
C ALA A 28 -4.46 -10.07 4.72
N VAL A 29 -3.80 -8.91 4.74
CA VAL A 29 -2.49 -8.74 4.11
C VAL A 29 -1.43 -9.57 4.82
N GLN A 30 -1.42 -9.55 6.15
CA GLN A 30 -0.47 -10.33 6.95
C GLN A 30 -0.61 -11.84 6.75
N ALA A 31 -1.81 -12.31 6.41
CA ALA A 31 -2.06 -13.71 6.17
C ALA A 31 -1.62 -14.19 4.79
N ARG A 32 -1.22 -13.28 3.90
CA ARG A 32 -0.85 -13.65 2.54
C ARG A 32 0.52 -14.32 2.49
N ARG A 33 0.66 -15.22 1.51
CA ARG A 33 1.92 -15.92 1.28
C ARG A 33 3.05 -14.93 1.03
N GLY A 34 4.16 -15.14 1.72
CA GLY A 34 5.38 -14.36 1.50
C GLY A 34 5.42 -13.00 2.17
N PHE A 35 4.39 -12.61 2.90
CA PHE A 35 4.37 -11.33 3.60
C PHE A 35 5.46 -11.27 4.69
N HIS A 36 6.22 -10.18 4.72
CA HIS A 36 7.21 -9.91 5.76
C HIS A 36 6.87 -8.71 6.62
N GLU A 37 6.64 -7.55 6.01
CA GLU A 37 6.30 -6.34 6.76
C GLU A 37 5.55 -5.33 5.90
N ALA A 38 4.91 -4.37 6.57
CA ALA A 38 4.24 -3.25 5.93
C ALA A 38 4.51 -1.97 6.70
N ARG A 39 4.73 -0.88 5.98
CA ARG A 39 4.87 0.47 6.53
C ARG A 39 4.00 1.41 5.71
N PHE A 40 3.28 2.29 6.39
CA PHE A 40 2.47 3.31 5.72
C PHE A 40 2.96 4.67 6.18
N LEU A 41 3.38 5.48 5.22
CA LEU A 41 3.93 6.80 5.46
C LEU A 41 2.96 7.84 4.92
N THR A 42 2.68 8.87 5.71
CA THR A 42 1.70 9.88 5.33
C THR A 42 2.32 11.26 5.31
N ASP A 43 1.88 12.09 4.36
CA ASP A 43 2.13 13.51 4.35
C ASP A 43 0.77 14.22 4.32
N ALA A 44 0.32 14.69 5.48
CA ALA A 44 -0.97 15.35 5.60
C ALA A 44 -1.02 16.66 4.83
N HIS A 45 0.13 17.27 4.58
CA HIS A 45 0.22 18.55 3.88
C HIS A 45 -0.14 18.40 2.41
N THR A 46 0.36 17.35 1.77
CA THR A 46 0.12 17.07 0.35
C THR A 46 -1.00 16.07 0.11
N GLY A 47 -1.44 15.35 1.14
CA GLY A 47 -2.39 14.25 0.99
C GLY A 47 -1.78 12.99 0.41
N THR A 48 -0.45 12.86 0.43
CA THR A 48 0.24 11.69 -0.11
C THR A 48 0.38 10.59 0.93
N VAL A 49 0.12 9.36 0.53
CA VAL A 49 0.36 8.17 1.36
C VAL A 49 1.19 7.18 0.55
N LEU A 50 2.27 6.69 1.16
CA LEU A 50 3.07 5.60 0.61
C LEU A 50 2.83 4.36 1.45
N GLY A 51 2.45 3.27 0.78
CA GLY A 51 2.40 1.95 1.40
C GLY A 51 3.60 1.15 0.92
N VAL A 52 4.48 0.77 1.84
CA VAL A 52 5.65 -0.06 1.53
C VAL A 52 5.44 -1.42 2.16
N THR A 53 5.33 -2.45 1.33
CA THR A 53 5.19 -3.83 1.80
C THR A 53 6.36 -4.66 1.30
N VAL A 54 6.87 -5.54 2.15
CA VAL A 54 8.02 -6.40 1.84
C VAL A 54 7.57 -7.84 1.79
N TRP A 55 8.00 -8.56 0.75
CA TRP A 55 7.56 -9.90 0.39
C TRP A 55 8.75 -10.80 0.14
N GLU A 56 8.56 -12.11 0.32
CA GLU A 56 9.59 -13.12 0.10
C GLU A 56 10.08 -13.10 -1.36
N THR A 57 9.14 -13.03 -2.32
CA THR A 57 9.46 -13.06 -3.75
C THR A 57 8.73 -11.96 -4.49
N GLU A 58 9.19 -11.66 -5.70
CA GLU A 58 8.51 -10.74 -6.60
C GLU A 58 7.09 -11.22 -6.93
N ALA A 59 6.94 -12.52 -7.15
CA ALA A 59 5.63 -13.11 -7.45
C ALA A 59 4.65 -12.90 -6.31
N ASP A 60 5.08 -13.07 -5.06
CA ASP A 60 4.24 -12.83 -3.89
C ASP A 60 3.82 -11.36 -3.80
N ALA A 61 4.75 -10.44 -4.06
CA ALA A 61 4.46 -9.02 -4.07
C ALA A 61 3.41 -8.65 -5.13
N LYS A 62 3.54 -9.22 -6.32
CA LYS A 62 2.63 -8.95 -7.45
C LYS A 62 1.26 -9.61 -7.29
N ALA A 63 1.19 -10.72 -6.54
CA ALA A 63 -0.07 -11.42 -6.30
C ALA A 63 -1.00 -10.67 -5.34
N ALA A 64 -0.46 -9.80 -4.49
CA ALA A 64 -1.26 -9.07 -3.52
C ALA A 64 -2.10 -7.98 -4.19
N PRO A 65 -3.40 -7.90 -3.89
CA PRO A 65 -4.26 -6.85 -4.44
C PRO A 65 -3.76 -5.45 -4.07
N VAL A 66 -4.03 -4.47 -4.93
CA VAL A 66 -3.74 -3.06 -4.66
C VAL A 66 -5.06 -2.37 -4.31
N GLY A 67 -5.23 -1.98 -3.05
CA GLY A 67 -6.48 -1.40 -2.56
C GLY A 67 -6.89 -0.10 -3.24
N GLY A 68 -5.92 0.68 -3.69
CA GLY A 68 -6.15 1.95 -4.37
C GLY A 68 -6.23 1.86 -5.90
N ALA A 69 -6.19 0.66 -6.47
CA ALA A 69 -6.38 0.45 -7.90
C ALA A 69 -7.85 0.62 -8.29
N GLU A 70 -8.12 0.77 -9.59
CA GLU A 70 -9.50 0.81 -10.10
C GLU A 70 -10.29 -0.40 -9.62
N GLY A 71 -11.48 -0.16 -9.08
CA GLY A 71 -12.32 -1.20 -8.50
C GLY A 71 -11.89 -1.68 -7.12
N GLY A 72 -10.79 -1.15 -6.58
CA GLY A 72 -10.30 -1.53 -5.25
C GLY A 72 -11.05 -0.82 -4.12
N PRO A 73 -10.93 -1.34 -2.88
CA PRO A 73 -11.71 -0.83 -1.72
C PRO A 73 -11.32 0.57 -1.26
N LEU A 74 -10.18 1.11 -1.69
CA LEU A 74 -9.74 2.45 -1.29
C LEU A 74 -9.92 3.49 -2.40
N ARG A 75 -10.29 3.06 -3.61
CA ARG A 75 -10.28 3.92 -4.79
C ARG A 75 -11.19 5.15 -4.66
N ASP A 76 -12.32 5.02 -4.00
CA ASP A 76 -13.29 6.12 -3.82
C ASP A 76 -12.77 7.26 -2.94
N LEU A 77 -11.72 7.03 -2.15
CA LEU A 77 -11.10 8.04 -1.30
C LEU A 77 -9.94 8.78 -1.97
N LEU A 78 -9.57 8.36 -3.18
CA LEU A 78 -8.40 8.87 -3.88
C LEU A 78 -8.78 9.80 -5.02
N THR A 79 -7.83 10.70 -5.39
CA THR A 79 -8.01 11.62 -6.51
C THR A 79 -7.67 10.96 -7.85
N ALA A 80 -6.92 9.86 -7.82
CA ALA A 80 -6.50 9.10 -8.99
C ALA A 80 -6.18 7.67 -8.58
N PRO A 81 -6.11 6.70 -9.51
CA PRO A 81 -5.68 5.35 -9.18
C PRO A 81 -4.28 5.33 -8.59
N ALA A 82 -4.01 4.34 -7.71
CA ALA A 82 -2.71 4.17 -7.08
C ALA A 82 -1.62 3.93 -8.12
N VAL A 83 -0.43 4.46 -7.82
CA VAL A 83 0.78 4.19 -8.61
C VAL A 83 1.57 3.12 -7.87
N VAL A 84 1.92 2.04 -8.57
CA VAL A 84 2.58 0.88 -7.97
C VAL A 84 3.96 0.68 -8.61
N ALA A 85 4.96 0.47 -7.77
CA ALA A 85 6.32 0.14 -8.20
C ALA A 85 6.85 -1.04 -7.39
N TYR A 86 7.71 -1.83 -8.01
CA TYR A 86 8.32 -3.02 -7.40
C TYR A 86 9.84 -2.87 -7.42
N TYR A 87 10.46 -3.20 -6.29
CA TYR A 87 11.90 -3.07 -6.14
C TYR A 87 12.46 -4.30 -5.42
N GLU A 88 13.66 -4.71 -5.82
CA GLU A 88 14.40 -5.69 -5.04
C GLU A 88 14.94 -5.02 -3.76
N LEU A 89 14.76 -5.69 -2.61
CA LEU A 89 15.34 -5.21 -1.37
C LEU A 89 16.81 -5.60 -1.33
N SER A 90 17.68 -4.65 -1.63
CA SER A 90 19.11 -4.90 -1.84
C SER A 90 19.96 -4.70 -0.61
N VAL A 91 19.57 -3.77 0.27
CA VAL A 91 20.31 -3.46 1.51
C VAL A 91 19.32 -3.31 2.66
N ARG A 92 19.59 -4.00 3.75
CA ARG A 92 18.80 -3.89 4.99
C ARG A 92 19.75 -3.60 6.15
N VAL A 93 19.43 -2.60 6.94
CA VAL A 93 20.22 -2.21 8.13
C VAL A 93 19.40 -2.33 9.40
#